data_644520a5dc8dd5df7021771207c16295
#
_entry.id   644520a5dc8dd5df7021771207c16295
#
_cell.length_a   1.000
_cell.length_b   1.000
_cell.length_c   1.000
_cell.angle_alpha   90.00
_cell.angle_beta   90.00
_cell.angle_gamma   90.00
#
_symmetry.space_group_name_H-M   'P 1'
#
loop_
_entity.id
_entity.type
_entity.pdbx_description
1 polymer ?
#
loop_
_entity_poly.entity_id
_entity_poly.type
_entity_poly.pdbx_seq_one_letter_code
_entity_poly.pdbx_strand_id
1 'polypeptide(L)'
;LHIEDTARGIFDVFEKDISGAVNICSGKPVQLREIVTQIAELTGFNGEILWGAVPAAFGDDLVVGNNEKLKSIGWKPKYSLEEGLKMTIDWWRKNNV
;
A
#
# COMPACT_ATOMS: atom_id res chain seq x y z
N LEU A 1 -0.28 0.42 1.19
CA LEU A 1 -1.03 1.17 2.21
C LEU A 1 -2.52 1.19 1.87
N HIS A 2 -3.36 0.79 2.79
CA HIS A 2 -4.80 0.80 2.58
C HIS A 2 -5.34 2.22 2.44
N ILE A 3 -6.36 2.38 1.60
CA ILE A 3 -6.91 3.71 1.29
C ILE A 3 -7.43 4.45 2.54
N GLU A 4 -7.95 3.71 3.52
CA GLU A 4 -8.39 4.33 4.78
C GLU A 4 -7.22 4.92 5.55
N ASP A 5 -6.07 4.26 5.55
CA ASP A 5 -4.85 4.79 6.18
C ASP A 5 -4.34 6.02 5.45
N THR A 6 -4.42 6.04 4.12
CA THR A 6 -4.06 7.19 3.32
C THR A 6 -4.99 8.37 3.61
N ALA A 7 -6.29 8.14 3.63
CA ALA A 7 -7.28 9.18 3.91
C ALA A 7 -7.09 9.78 5.30
N ARG A 8 -6.83 8.93 6.30
CA ARG A 8 -6.57 9.39 7.66
C ARG A 8 -5.29 10.20 7.75
N GLY A 9 -4.26 9.82 6.96
CA GLY A 9 -3.03 10.59 6.86
C GLY A 9 -3.27 11.99 6.32
N ILE A 10 -4.06 12.11 5.26
CA ILE A 10 -4.42 13.40 4.67
C ILE A 10 -5.18 14.26 5.68
N PHE A 11 -6.14 13.66 6.39
CA PHE A 11 -6.90 14.36 7.42
C PHE A 11 -6.00 14.86 8.56
N ASP A 12 -5.10 14.01 9.05
CA ASP A 12 -4.20 14.37 10.14
C ASP A 12 -3.26 15.51 9.75
N VAL A 13 -2.73 15.50 8.52
CA VAL A 13 -1.88 16.59 8.00
C VAL A 13 -2.65 17.89 7.98
N PHE A 14 -3.88 17.86 7.51
CA PHE A 14 -4.75 19.05 7.46
C PHE A 14 -5.06 19.56 8.87
N GLU A 15 -5.45 18.67 9.77
CA GLU A 15 -5.84 19.04 11.12
C GLU A 15 -4.68 19.60 11.96
N LYS A 16 -3.48 19.06 11.76
CA LYS A 16 -2.28 19.51 12.48
C LYS A 16 -1.60 20.70 11.81
N ASP A 17 -2.15 21.19 10.71
CA ASP A 17 -1.64 22.36 9.98
C ASP A 17 -0.16 22.27 9.64
N ILE A 18 0.25 21.11 9.12
CA ILE A 18 1.62 20.88 8.70
C ILE A 18 1.85 21.50 7.33
N SER A 19 2.89 22.31 7.20
CA SER A 19 3.26 22.94 5.95
C SER A 19 4.35 22.16 5.21
N GLY A 20 4.43 22.37 3.89
CA GLY A 20 5.42 21.74 3.04
C GLY A 20 4.98 20.36 2.57
N ALA A 21 5.88 19.66 1.90
CA ALA A 21 5.62 18.32 1.38
C ALA A 21 5.61 17.29 2.51
N VAL A 22 4.62 16.41 2.47
CA VAL A 22 4.48 15.31 3.44
C VAL A 22 4.25 14.02 2.68
N ASN A 23 5.09 13.03 2.91
CA ASN A 23 4.90 11.69 2.33
C ASN A 23 3.92 10.90 3.19
N ILE A 24 2.91 10.33 2.54
CA ILE A 24 1.95 9.43 3.19
C ILE A 24 2.23 8.03 2.68
N CYS A 25 2.87 7.21 3.51
CA CYS A 25 3.31 5.87 3.14
C CYS A 25 3.56 5.04 4.39
N SER A 26 3.70 3.73 4.19
CA SER A 26 3.97 2.81 5.31
C SER A 26 5.41 2.95 5.84
N GLY A 27 6.34 3.43 5.02
CA GLY A 27 7.75 3.49 5.36
C GLY A 27 8.46 2.14 5.34
N LYS A 28 7.78 1.09 4.89
CA LYS A 28 8.33 -0.27 4.84
C LYS A 28 8.57 -0.70 3.40
N PRO A 29 9.74 -1.26 3.07
CA PRO A 29 9.99 -1.79 1.74
C PRO A 29 9.15 -3.06 1.51
N VAL A 30 8.51 -3.14 0.36
CA VAL A 30 7.75 -4.32 -0.04
C VAL A 30 8.02 -4.58 -1.51
N GLN A 31 8.42 -5.81 -1.84
CA GLN A 31 8.62 -6.21 -3.23
C GLN A 31 7.27 -6.45 -3.91
N LEU A 32 7.17 -6.07 -5.17
CA LEU A 32 5.95 -6.30 -5.94
C LEU A 32 5.59 -7.79 -5.99
N ARG A 33 6.60 -8.66 -6.05
CA ARG A 33 6.39 -10.11 -6.02
C ARG A 33 5.64 -10.55 -4.77
N GLU A 34 5.95 -9.99 -3.60
CA GLU A 34 5.27 -10.30 -2.35
C GLU A 34 3.80 -9.91 -2.41
N ILE A 35 3.50 -8.74 -2.96
CA ILE A 35 2.12 -8.25 -3.10
C ILE A 35 1.32 -9.17 -4.01
N VAL A 36 1.87 -9.50 -5.18
CA VAL A 36 1.20 -10.38 -6.14
C VAL A 36 0.97 -11.77 -5.54
N THR A 37 1.96 -12.31 -4.84
CA THR A 37 1.84 -13.62 -4.18
C THR A 37 0.74 -13.61 -3.12
N GLN A 38 0.68 -12.58 -2.28
CA GLN A 38 -0.36 -12.45 -1.27
C GLN A 38 -1.75 -12.35 -1.90
N ILE A 39 -1.88 -11.57 -2.97
CA ILE A 39 -3.16 -11.45 -3.68
C ILE A 39 -3.59 -12.80 -4.25
N ALA A 40 -2.66 -13.53 -4.84
CA ALA A 40 -2.95 -14.87 -5.37
C ALA A 40 -3.44 -15.83 -4.27
N GLU A 41 -2.80 -15.81 -3.13
CA GLU A 41 -3.19 -16.63 -1.98
C GLU A 41 -4.57 -16.24 -1.45
N LEU A 42 -4.80 -14.94 -1.26
CA LEU A 42 -6.07 -14.43 -0.72
C LEU A 42 -7.26 -14.64 -1.66
N THR A 43 -7.01 -14.68 -2.96
CA THR A 43 -8.06 -14.88 -3.97
C THR A 43 -8.25 -16.35 -4.35
N GLY A 44 -7.36 -17.24 -3.91
CA GLY A 44 -7.39 -18.64 -4.31
C GLY A 44 -6.98 -18.87 -5.76
N PHE A 45 -6.19 -17.96 -6.32
CA PHE A 45 -5.74 -18.04 -7.70
C PHE A 45 -4.79 -19.23 -7.89
N ASN A 46 -5.13 -20.13 -8.80
CA ASN A 46 -4.35 -21.34 -9.11
C ASN A 46 -3.68 -21.30 -10.48
N GLY A 47 -3.77 -20.16 -11.15
CA GLY A 47 -3.16 -20.00 -12.47
C GLY A 47 -1.66 -19.78 -12.39
N GLU A 48 -1.03 -19.73 -13.55
CA GLU A 48 0.39 -19.45 -13.67
C GLU A 48 0.66 -17.95 -13.65
N ILE A 49 1.65 -17.54 -12.88
CA ILE A 49 2.12 -16.15 -12.85
C ILE A 49 3.40 -16.07 -13.67
N LEU A 50 3.35 -15.31 -14.76
CA LEU A 50 4.49 -15.16 -15.66
C LEU A 50 5.40 -14.03 -15.18
N TRP A 51 6.28 -14.35 -14.23
CA TRP A 51 7.25 -13.40 -13.70
C TRP A 51 8.20 -12.91 -14.78
N GLY A 52 8.31 -11.57 -14.93
CA GLY A 52 9.22 -10.98 -15.90
C GLY A 52 8.75 -11.07 -17.36
N ALA A 53 7.51 -11.48 -17.62
CA ALA A 53 6.96 -11.56 -18.97
C ALA A 53 6.88 -10.20 -19.66
N VAL A 54 6.69 -9.13 -18.88
CA VAL A 54 6.70 -7.76 -19.39
C VAL A 54 7.95 -7.08 -18.83
N PRO A 55 8.79 -6.48 -19.69
CA PRO A 55 9.98 -5.76 -19.21
C PRO A 55 9.61 -4.62 -18.28
N ALA A 56 10.42 -4.41 -17.24
CA ALA A 56 10.26 -3.27 -16.36
C ALA A 56 10.46 -1.96 -17.15
N ALA A 57 9.55 -1.01 -16.99
CA ALA A 57 9.65 0.29 -17.65
C ALA A 57 10.78 1.14 -17.07
N PHE A 58 11.12 0.92 -15.81
CA PHE A 58 12.19 1.62 -15.09
C PHE A 58 13.02 0.59 -14.33
N GLY A 59 14.20 0.99 -13.89
CA GLY A 59 15.08 0.10 -13.14
C GLY A 59 14.43 -0.47 -11.87
N ASP A 60 14.97 -1.59 -11.41
CA ASP A 60 14.45 -2.31 -10.24
C ASP A 60 14.88 -1.67 -8.91
N ASP A 61 15.08 -0.37 -8.88
CA ASP A 61 15.52 0.33 -7.69
C ASP A 61 14.46 0.26 -6.59
N LEU A 62 14.90 -0.12 -5.41
CA LEU A 62 14.05 -0.11 -4.24
C LEU A 62 13.76 1.33 -3.84
N VAL A 63 12.51 1.73 -3.91
CA VAL A 63 12.07 3.06 -3.49
C VAL A 63 11.16 2.92 -2.29
N VAL A 64 11.58 3.50 -1.18
CA VAL A 64 10.82 3.48 0.07
C VAL A 64 10.57 4.92 0.49
N GLY A 65 9.29 5.26 0.70
CA GLY A 65 8.94 6.59 1.19
C GLY A 65 9.37 6.79 2.64
N ASN A 66 9.80 8.00 2.96
CA ASN A 66 10.10 8.40 4.33
C ASN A 66 8.87 9.08 4.94
N ASN A 67 8.29 8.47 5.96
CA ASN A 67 7.09 8.95 6.62
C ASN A 67 7.34 9.57 8.01
N GLU A 68 8.57 9.96 8.31
CA GLU A 68 8.92 10.50 9.62
C GLU A 68 8.10 11.73 9.99
N LYS A 69 7.86 12.61 9.02
CA LYS A 69 7.08 13.83 9.24
C LYS A 69 5.64 13.51 9.64
N LEU A 70 5.04 12.50 9.01
CA LEU A 70 3.70 12.03 9.32
C LEU A 70 3.67 11.31 10.67
N LYS A 71 4.67 10.50 10.98
CA LYS A 71 4.79 9.83 12.28
C LYS A 71 4.91 10.84 13.43
N SER A 72 5.59 11.96 13.19
CA SER A 72 5.80 12.98 14.23
C SER A 72 4.50 13.57 14.76
N ILE A 73 3.42 13.50 14.00
CA ILE A 73 2.09 13.97 14.42
C ILE A 73 1.19 12.84 14.92
N GLY A 74 1.76 11.65 15.13
CA GLY A 74 1.05 10.53 15.74
C GLY A 74 0.37 9.58 14.75
N TRP A 75 0.50 9.79 13.45
CA TRP A 75 -0.07 8.89 12.46
C TRP A 75 0.74 7.59 12.36
N LYS A 76 0.05 6.49 12.22
CA LYS A 76 0.62 5.19 11.87
C LYS A 76 -0.41 4.38 11.11
N PRO A 77 0.02 3.42 10.27
CA PRO A 77 -0.92 2.53 9.59
C PRO A 77 -1.73 1.73 10.61
N LYS A 78 -3.04 1.68 10.40
CA LYS A 78 -3.95 0.87 11.21
C LYS A 78 -3.98 -0.57 10.70
N TYR A 79 -3.78 -0.75 9.40
CA TYR A 79 -3.87 -2.05 8.75
C TYR A 79 -2.52 -2.50 8.24
N SER A 80 -2.20 -3.79 8.42
CA SER A 80 -1.04 -4.41 7.78
C SER A 80 -1.28 -4.53 6.27
N LEU A 81 -0.24 -4.85 5.52
CA LEU A 81 -0.37 -5.09 4.08
C LEU A 81 -1.39 -6.21 3.81
N GLU A 82 -1.32 -7.32 4.54
CA GLU A 82 -2.23 -8.44 4.38
C GLU A 82 -3.67 -8.04 4.69
N GLU A 83 -3.90 -7.36 5.81
CA GLU A 83 -5.23 -6.89 6.19
C GLU A 83 -5.80 -5.92 5.15
N GLY A 84 -4.99 -4.98 4.69
CA GLY A 84 -5.39 -4.01 3.67
C GLY A 84 -5.74 -4.66 2.34
N LEU A 85 -4.93 -5.62 1.89
CA LEU A 85 -5.20 -6.38 0.66
C LEU A 85 -6.49 -7.17 0.78
N LYS A 86 -6.70 -7.85 1.90
CA LYS A 86 -7.92 -8.61 2.14
C LYS A 86 -9.17 -7.73 2.09
N MET A 87 -9.13 -6.60 2.76
CA MET A 87 -10.24 -5.64 2.75
C MET A 87 -10.54 -5.14 1.33
N THR A 88 -9.51 -4.85 0.56
CA THR A 88 -9.65 -4.38 -0.82
C THR A 88 -10.24 -5.47 -1.71
N ILE A 89 -9.76 -6.70 -1.58
CA ILE A 89 -10.29 -7.85 -2.34
C ILE A 89 -11.75 -8.10 -1.99
N ASP A 90 -12.09 -8.09 -0.71
CA ASP A 90 -13.47 -8.29 -0.24
C ASP A 90 -14.39 -7.21 -0.80
N TRP A 91 -13.93 -5.96 -0.84
CA TRP A 91 -14.70 -4.87 -1.44
C TRP A 91 -14.98 -5.10 -2.91
N TRP A 92 -13.96 -5.48 -3.70
CA TRP A 92 -14.10 -5.75 -5.13
C TRP A 92 -15.05 -6.91 -5.38
N ARG A 93 -14.95 -7.99 -4.61
CA ARG A 93 -15.85 -9.15 -4.74
C ARG A 93 -17.29 -8.77 -4.43
N LYS A 94 -17.49 -7.99 -3.39
CA LYS A 94 -18.81 -7.56 -2.95
C LYS A 94 -19.48 -6.60 -3.94
N ASN A 95 -18.69 -5.74 -4.59
CA ASN A 95 -19.20 -4.73 -5.50
C ASN A 95 -19.21 -5.19 -6.96
N ASN A 96 -18.77 -6.40 -7.23
CA ASN A 96 -18.86 -7.08 -8.51
C ASN A 96 -18.34 -6.26 -9.68
N VAL A 97 -17.15 -5.67 -9.50
CA VAL A 97 -16.46 -4.89 -10.53
C VAL A 97 -15.27 -5.62 -11.10
#